data_972a231f8a02f6868be3f5fdc8f2ea4c
#
_entry.id   972a231f8a02f6868be3f5fdc8f2ea4c
#
_cell.length_a   1.000
_cell.length_b   1.000
_cell.length_c   1.000
_cell.angle_alpha   90.00
_cell.angle_beta   90.00
_cell.angle_gamma   90.00
#
_symmetry.space_group_name_H-M   'P 1'
#
loop_
_entity.id
_entity.type
_entity.pdbx_description
1 polymer ?
#
loop_
_entity_poly.entity_id
_entity_poly.type
_entity_poly.pdbx_seq_one_letter_code
_entity_poly.pdbx_strand_id
1 'polypeptide(L)'
;MNNYDFSGYATRNDLLCEDGRTIRKDAFKDNDGATVPLIWNHNHKDSQAVLGHALLENRKDGVYAYCTFNDTEEGEHAKQLVHNGDVRSLSIYANKLKQVGGDVIHGSIKELSLVLAGSNPGAYIDFVMAHGEDEDDGLWANYDENALVIYHSSEKESGGNKMNKEELDQQKENGDDNEKKEKKRKKEKNIQEVFNELTEE
;
A
#
# COMPACT_ATOMS: atom_id res chain seq x y z
N MET A 1 1.03 -0.99 25.37
CA MET A 1 1.12 -1.38 23.95
C MET A 1 0.88 -0.12 23.14
N ASN A 2 1.73 0.21 22.18
CA ASN A 2 1.49 1.35 21.31
C ASN A 2 0.34 0.97 20.38
N ASN A 3 -0.81 1.62 20.57
CA ASN A 3 -2.00 1.37 19.77
C ASN A 3 -1.88 2.23 18.50
N TYR A 4 -1.65 1.63 17.34
CA TYR A 4 -1.65 2.29 16.03
C TYR A 4 -2.65 1.57 15.11
N ASP A 5 -3.27 2.32 14.19
CA ASP A 5 -4.29 1.76 13.30
C ASP A 5 -3.68 1.02 12.12
N PHE A 6 -2.55 1.51 11.60
CA PHE A 6 -1.82 0.86 10.51
C PHE A 6 -0.34 1.20 10.56
N SER A 7 0.46 0.47 9.80
CA SER A 7 1.87 0.77 9.62
C SER A 7 2.35 0.41 8.21
N GLY A 8 3.52 0.92 7.83
CA GLY A 8 4.11 0.66 6.54
C GLY A 8 5.35 1.50 6.27
N TYR A 9 5.98 1.30 5.12
CA TYR A 9 7.10 2.11 4.71
C TYR A 9 6.63 3.47 4.20
N ALA A 10 6.97 4.54 4.91
CA ALA A 10 6.80 5.92 4.47
C ALA A 10 7.64 6.23 3.23
N THR A 11 8.82 5.62 3.15
CA THR A 11 9.69 5.61 1.96
C THR A 11 10.69 4.47 2.05
N ARG A 12 11.04 3.87 0.91
CA ARG A 12 12.07 2.82 0.78
C ARG A 12 13.33 3.40 0.17
N ASN A 13 14.48 2.90 0.66
CA ASN A 13 15.80 3.31 0.17
C ASN A 13 16.12 2.65 -1.18
N ASP A 14 16.98 3.32 -1.94
CA ASP A 14 17.64 2.81 -3.16
C ASP A 14 16.66 2.40 -4.28
N LEU A 15 15.44 2.91 -4.23
CA LEU A 15 14.45 2.80 -5.31
C LEU A 15 14.35 4.13 -6.06
N LEU A 16 14.27 4.06 -7.39
CA LEU A 16 14.04 5.23 -8.23
C LEU A 16 12.57 5.66 -8.08
N CYS A 17 12.37 6.87 -7.56
CA CYS A 17 11.05 7.49 -7.46
C CYS A 17 10.57 8.00 -8.82
N GLU A 18 9.25 8.18 -8.99
CA GLU A 18 8.67 8.69 -10.23
C GLU A 18 9.17 10.10 -10.60
N ASP A 19 9.58 10.90 -9.61
CA ASP A 19 10.16 12.23 -9.81
C ASP A 19 11.65 12.22 -10.18
N GLY A 20 12.22 11.03 -10.42
CA GLY A 20 13.61 10.83 -10.83
C GLY A 20 14.63 10.87 -9.68
N ARG A 21 14.19 10.96 -8.44
CA ARG A 21 15.07 10.94 -7.26
C ARG A 21 15.23 9.52 -6.73
N THR A 22 16.35 9.27 -6.08
CA THR A 22 16.60 8.04 -5.30
C THR A 22 16.91 8.43 -3.86
N ILE A 23 16.14 7.94 -2.91
CA ILE A 23 16.37 8.18 -1.49
C ILE A 23 17.45 7.19 -1.03
N ARG A 24 18.56 7.71 -0.51
CA ARG A 24 19.64 6.87 -0.04
C ARG A 24 19.46 6.51 1.43
N LYS A 25 20.05 5.39 1.81
CA LYS A 25 20.06 4.93 3.19
C LYS A 25 20.44 6.05 4.16
N ASP A 26 19.75 6.12 5.28
CA ASP A 26 19.94 7.12 6.35
C ASP A 26 19.71 8.58 5.93
N ALA A 27 19.11 8.84 4.75
CA ALA A 27 18.79 10.20 4.31
C ALA A 27 17.89 10.94 5.31
N PHE A 28 17.02 10.23 6.00
CA PHE A 28 16.08 10.75 6.99
C PHE A 28 16.33 10.24 8.43
N LYS A 29 17.56 9.80 8.74
CA LYS A 29 17.89 9.27 10.07
C LYS A 29 17.57 10.23 11.22
N ASP A 30 17.65 11.54 10.98
CA ASP A 30 17.37 12.55 11.99
C ASP A 30 15.85 12.66 12.31
N ASN A 31 15.01 11.94 11.58
CA ASN A 31 13.59 11.78 11.87
C ASN A 31 13.26 10.51 12.68
N ASP A 32 14.27 9.72 13.07
CA ASP A 32 14.05 8.54 13.89
C ASP A 32 13.38 8.92 15.23
N GLY A 33 12.28 8.26 15.59
CA GLY A 33 11.47 8.57 16.76
C GLY A 33 10.63 9.86 16.65
N ALA A 34 10.67 10.57 15.53
CA ALA A 34 9.86 11.77 15.34
C ALA A 34 8.39 11.43 15.04
N THR A 35 7.48 12.22 15.60
CA THR A 35 6.06 12.17 15.22
C THR A 35 5.76 13.32 14.26
N VAL A 36 5.09 12.99 13.14
CA VAL A 36 4.69 13.94 12.10
C VAL A 36 3.19 13.83 11.84
N PRO A 37 2.52 14.89 11.31
CA PRO A 37 1.14 14.80 10.88
C PRO A 37 0.95 13.72 9.80
N LEU A 38 -0.15 12.97 9.90
CA LEU A 38 -0.70 12.15 8.83
C LEU A 38 -1.77 12.98 8.13
N ILE A 39 -1.62 13.22 6.81
CA ILE A 39 -2.55 14.06 6.07
C ILE A 39 -3.04 13.38 4.79
N TRP A 40 -4.05 13.96 4.15
CA TRP A 40 -4.56 13.52 2.87
C TRP A 40 -3.87 14.24 1.71
N ASN A 41 -3.23 13.49 0.84
CA ASN A 41 -2.75 13.90 -0.48
C ASN A 41 -1.94 15.21 -0.48
N HIS A 42 -1.03 15.40 0.50
CA HIS A 42 -0.20 16.60 0.67
C HIS A 42 -0.98 17.91 0.74
N ASN A 43 -2.23 17.87 1.21
CA ASN A 43 -3.07 19.05 1.31
C ASN A 43 -2.74 19.87 2.56
N HIS A 44 -1.70 20.71 2.48
CA HIS A 44 -1.28 21.59 3.57
C HIS A 44 -2.14 22.84 3.75
N LYS A 45 -3.16 23.06 2.91
CA LYS A 45 -3.98 24.27 2.92
C LYS A 45 -5.28 24.13 3.71
N ASP A 46 -5.62 22.91 4.06
CA ASP A 46 -6.87 22.55 4.71
C ASP A 46 -6.60 21.79 6.00
N SER A 47 -7.09 22.31 7.12
CA SER A 47 -6.97 21.64 8.41
C SER A 47 -7.76 20.33 8.49
N GLN A 48 -8.82 20.18 7.71
CA GLN A 48 -9.59 18.95 7.61
C GLN A 48 -8.82 17.83 6.91
N ALA A 49 -7.77 18.17 6.16
CA ALA A 49 -6.87 17.17 5.57
C ALA A 49 -5.97 16.46 6.61
N VAL A 50 -5.94 16.91 7.85
CA VAL A 50 -5.20 16.27 8.95
C VAL A 50 -5.99 15.08 9.47
N LEU A 51 -5.53 13.88 9.10
CA LEU A 51 -6.19 12.60 9.40
C LEU A 51 -5.73 12.00 10.72
N GLY A 52 -4.53 12.36 11.18
CA GLY A 52 -3.92 11.76 12.35
C GLY A 52 -2.45 12.13 12.51
N HIS A 53 -1.67 11.17 12.99
CA HIS A 53 -0.22 11.33 13.17
C HIS A 53 0.51 10.01 12.91
N ALA A 54 1.79 10.12 12.60
CA ALA A 54 2.68 9.00 12.31
C ALA A 54 3.97 9.11 13.13
N LEU A 55 4.31 8.05 13.86
CA LEU A 55 5.61 7.86 14.50
C LEU A 55 6.56 7.24 13.48
N LEU A 56 7.70 7.86 13.24
CA LEU A 56 8.69 7.43 12.27
C LEU A 56 9.81 6.62 12.93
N GLU A 57 10.24 5.56 12.25
CA GLU A 57 11.36 4.71 12.62
C GLU A 57 12.32 4.58 11.44
N ASN A 58 13.58 4.99 11.60
CA ASN A 58 14.61 4.83 10.57
C ASN A 58 15.12 3.38 10.57
N ARG A 59 14.76 2.60 9.58
CA ARG A 59 15.16 1.21 9.40
C ARG A 59 16.25 1.09 8.32
N LYS A 60 16.85 -0.10 8.25
CA LYS A 60 17.87 -0.41 7.23
C LYS A 60 17.38 -0.15 5.80
N ASP A 61 16.12 -0.47 5.52
CA ASP A 61 15.54 -0.50 4.17
C ASP A 61 14.71 0.75 3.85
N GLY A 62 14.57 1.69 4.80
CA GLY A 62 13.80 2.92 4.62
C GLY A 62 13.31 3.50 5.92
N VAL A 63 12.40 4.46 5.83
CA VAL A 63 11.68 4.99 6.98
C VAL A 63 10.34 4.27 7.10
N TYR A 64 10.12 3.63 8.22
CA TYR A 64 8.88 2.97 8.58
C TYR A 64 8.02 3.89 9.43
N ALA A 65 6.70 3.81 9.30
CA ALA A 65 5.76 4.65 10.01
C ALA A 65 4.71 3.81 10.74
N TYR A 66 4.39 4.20 11.96
CA TYR A 66 3.26 3.70 12.74
C TYR A 66 2.24 4.82 12.85
N CYS A 67 1.05 4.59 12.31
CA CYS A 67 0.05 5.63 12.08
C CYS A 67 -1.19 5.42 12.95
N THR A 68 -1.68 6.53 13.49
CA THR A 68 -2.92 6.57 14.28
C THR A 68 -3.83 7.63 13.69
N PHE A 69 -5.09 7.29 13.45
CA PHE A 69 -6.10 8.24 13.01
C PHE A 69 -6.63 9.07 14.18
N ASN A 70 -7.01 10.30 13.88
CA ASN A 70 -7.76 11.13 14.82
C ASN A 70 -9.23 10.70 14.82
N ASP A 71 -9.87 10.88 15.96
CA ASP A 71 -11.33 10.72 16.15
C ASP A 71 -12.07 11.94 15.56
N THR A 72 -12.02 12.06 14.23
CA THR A 72 -12.69 13.09 13.42
C THR A 72 -13.38 12.41 12.23
N GLU A 73 -14.33 13.10 11.61
CA GLU A 73 -15.06 12.56 10.44
C GLU A 73 -14.09 12.17 9.32
N GLU A 74 -13.10 13.01 9.04
CA GLU A 74 -12.08 12.76 8.01
C GLU A 74 -11.13 11.63 8.40
N GLY A 75 -10.76 11.53 9.68
CA GLY A 75 -9.93 10.45 10.22
C GLY A 75 -10.64 9.10 10.11
N GLU A 76 -11.89 9.02 10.52
CA GLU A 76 -12.71 7.81 10.42
C GLU A 76 -12.98 7.41 8.96
N HIS A 77 -13.24 8.38 8.08
CA HIS A 77 -13.38 8.09 6.65
C HIS A 77 -12.09 7.51 6.06
N ALA A 78 -10.94 8.12 6.36
CA ALA A 78 -9.65 7.63 5.89
C ALA A 78 -9.32 6.23 6.45
N LYS A 79 -9.67 5.97 7.72
CA LYS A 79 -9.54 4.67 8.36
C LYS A 79 -10.32 3.58 7.60
N GLN A 80 -11.56 3.88 7.20
CA GLN A 80 -12.38 2.97 6.39
C GLN A 80 -11.74 2.69 5.03
N LEU A 81 -11.20 3.72 4.33
CA LEU A 81 -10.53 3.54 3.03
C LEU A 81 -9.28 2.65 3.15
N VAL A 82 -8.50 2.82 4.21
CA VAL A 82 -7.32 1.99 4.48
C VAL A 82 -7.74 0.56 4.84
N HIS A 83 -8.73 0.40 5.70
CA HIS A 83 -9.24 -0.90 6.11
C HIS A 83 -9.82 -1.71 4.92
N ASN A 84 -10.54 -1.04 4.01
CA ASN A 84 -11.07 -1.66 2.80
C ASN A 84 -9.99 -1.95 1.75
N GLY A 85 -8.77 -1.40 1.93
CA GLY A 85 -7.69 -1.52 0.97
C GLY A 85 -7.82 -0.63 -0.26
N ASP A 86 -8.71 0.37 -0.23
CA ASP A 86 -8.89 1.34 -1.31
C ASP A 86 -7.70 2.32 -1.38
N VAL A 87 -7.09 2.60 -0.22
CA VAL A 87 -5.89 3.45 -0.08
C VAL A 87 -4.78 2.64 0.57
N ARG A 88 -3.67 2.50 -0.15
CA ARG A 88 -2.52 1.67 0.27
C ARG A 88 -1.19 2.38 0.18
N SER A 89 -1.13 3.45 -0.59
CA SER A 89 0.13 4.13 -0.87
C SER A 89 0.39 5.23 0.15
N LEU A 90 1.66 5.33 0.54
CA LEU A 90 2.19 6.36 1.40
C LEU A 90 3.10 7.30 0.61
N SER A 91 3.18 8.54 1.04
CA SER A 91 4.09 9.53 0.47
C SER A 91 4.57 10.49 1.55
N ILE A 92 5.82 10.93 1.47
CA ILE A 92 6.39 11.89 2.40
C ILE A 92 6.50 13.27 1.75
N TYR A 93 6.27 14.32 2.55
CA TYR A 93 6.79 15.64 2.25
C TYR A 93 7.99 15.91 3.12
N ALA A 94 9.12 16.21 2.49
CA ALA A 94 10.37 16.51 3.19
C ALA A 94 10.99 17.82 2.69
N ASN A 95 11.66 18.53 3.58
CA ASN A 95 12.42 19.73 3.26
C ASN A 95 13.90 19.58 3.66
N LYS A 96 14.69 20.65 3.52
CA LYS A 96 16.13 20.69 3.80
C LYS A 96 16.90 19.57 3.09
N LEU A 97 16.45 19.21 1.90
CA LEU A 97 17.05 18.15 1.11
C LEU A 97 18.47 18.51 0.69
N LYS A 98 19.40 17.58 0.89
CA LYS A 98 20.72 17.61 0.26
C LYS A 98 20.75 16.52 -0.80
N GLN A 99 21.12 16.91 -2.02
CA GLN A 99 21.13 16.03 -3.18
C GLN A 99 22.49 16.02 -3.85
N VAL A 100 22.89 14.85 -4.35
CA VAL A 100 24.08 14.69 -5.21
C VAL A 100 23.59 13.98 -6.47
N GLY A 101 23.52 14.71 -7.58
CA GLY A 101 22.79 14.22 -8.77
C GLY A 101 21.31 14.00 -8.44
N GLY A 102 20.77 12.80 -8.76
CA GLY A 102 19.43 12.38 -8.40
C GLY A 102 19.29 11.79 -6.99
N ASP A 103 20.41 11.65 -6.25
CA ASP A 103 20.43 10.98 -4.95
C ASP A 103 20.11 11.95 -3.81
N VAL A 104 19.06 11.66 -3.04
CA VAL A 104 18.76 12.35 -1.78
C VAL A 104 19.55 11.68 -0.67
N ILE A 105 20.51 12.41 -0.10
CA ILE A 105 21.43 11.92 0.95
C ILE A 105 21.12 12.47 2.33
N HIS A 106 20.27 13.48 2.43
CA HIS A 106 19.80 14.06 3.69
C HIS A 106 18.51 14.83 3.46
N GLY A 107 17.64 14.87 4.48
CA GLY A 107 16.41 15.65 4.50
C GLY A 107 15.73 15.62 5.85
N SER A 108 14.60 16.32 5.95
CA SER A 108 13.73 16.33 7.13
C SER A 108 12.30 16.10 6.69
N ILE A 109 11.71 14.96 7.04
CA ILE A 109 10.31 14.63 6.82
C ILE A 109 9.45 15.55 7.68
N LYS A 110 8.43 16.17 7.10
CA LYS A 110 7.52 17.11 7.74
C LYS A 110 6.12 16.56 7.90
N GLU A 111 5.71 15.68 7.02
CA GLU A 111 4.45 14.96 7.13
C GLU A 111 4.52 13.63 6.36
N LEU A 112 3.57 12.76 6.68
CA LEU A 112 3.25 11.56 5.94
C LEU A 112 1.86 11.72 5.33
N SER A 113 1.69 11.38 4.07
CA SER A 113 0.39 11.41 3.40
C SER A 113 -0.11 10.03 3.03
N LEU A 114 -1.41 9.83 3.20
CA LEU A 114 -2.17 8.86 2.44
C LEU A 114 -2.39 9.41 1.03
N VAL A 115 -2.05 8.64 0.00
CA VAL A 115 -2.20 9.02 -1.40
C VAL A 115 -2.74 7.85 -2.22
N LEU A 116 -3.39 8.14 -3.35
CA LEU A 116 -3.84 7.08 -4.27
C LEU A 116 -2.68 6.48 -5.06
N ALA A 117 -1.64 7.30 -5.34
CA ALA A 117 -0.41 6.88 -5.97
C ALA A 117 0.78 7.64 -5.35
N GLY A 118 1.78 6.91 -4.85
CA GLY A 118 2.97 7.48 -4.24
C GLY A 118 4.15 7.50 -5.21
N SER A 119 5.02 8.50 -5.12
CA SER A 119 6.21 8.63 -5.97
C SER A 119 7.28 7.56 -5.69
N ASN A 120 7.40 7.09 -4.44
CA ASN A 120 8.33 6.01 -4.09
C ASN A 120 7.61 4.65 -4.26
N PRO A 121 8.07 3.78 -5.15
CA PRO A 121 7.38 2.53 -5.49
C PRO A 121 7.35 1.50 -4.35
N GLY A 122 8.11 1.73 -3.28
CA GLY A 122 8.13 0.88 -2.09
C GLY A 122 7.42 1.48 -0.87
N ALA A 123 6.73 2.63 -1.01
CA ALA A 123 6.04 3.31 0.08
C ALA A 123 4.58 2.83 0.18
N TYR A 124 4.37 1.75 0.95
CA TYR A 124 3.06 1.12 1.10
C TYR A 124 2.76 0.76 2.55
N ILE A 125 1.45 0.73 2.85
CA ILE A 125 0.90 0.13 4.07
C ILE A 125 1.09 -1.38 3.98
N ASP A 126 1.72 -1.98 4.98
CA ASP A 126 1.96 -3.43 5.07
C ASP A 126 1.23 -4.09 6.24
N PHE A 127 0.68 -3.31 7.15
CA PHE A 127 -0.10 -3.78 8.27
C PHE A 127 -1.28 -2.85 8.59
N VAL A 128 -2.47 -3.41 8.80
CA VAL A 128 -3.67 -2.70 9.25
C VAL A 128 -4.22 -3.43 10.47
N MET A 129 -4.47 -2.70 11.57
CA MET A 129 -5.09 -3.24 12.77
C MET A 129 -6.61 -3.26 12.59
N ALA A 130 -7.23 -4.42 12.73
CA ALA A 130 -8.68 -4.51 12.83
C ALA A 130 -9.10 -4.20 14.27
N HIS A 131 -9.89 -3.15 14.45
CA HIS A 131 -10.58 -2.89 15.71
C HIS A 131 -11.92 -3.64 15.69
N GLY A 132 -11.94 -4.87 16.20
CA GLY A 132 -13.17 -5.59 16.52
C GLY A 132 -13.62 -5.27 17.96
N GLU A 133 -14.89 -5.48 18.28
CA GLU A 133 -15.41 -5.35 19.65
C GLU A 133 -14.79 -6.37 20.63
N ASP A 134 -14.03 -7.35 20.13
CA ASP A 134 -13.25 -8.31 20.90
C ASP A 134 -11.75 -8.00 20.73
N GLU A 135 -11.05 -7.73 21.83
CA GLU A 135 -9.64 -7.29 21.90
C GLU A 135 -8.60 -8.29 21.29
N ASP A 136 -9.06 -9.36 20.65
CA ASP A 136 -8.20 -10.45 20.14
C ASP A 136 -8.23 -10.62 18.61
N ASP A 137 -9.04 -9.85 17.86
CA ASP A 137 -9.17 -9.98 16.40
C ASP A 137 -8.26 -8.99 15.66
N GLY A 138 -6.95 -9.26 15.63
CA GLY A 138 -6.02 -8.57 14.74
C GLY A 138 -6.16 -9.07 13.30
N LEU A 139 -6.47 -8.18 12.35
CA LEU A 139 -6.36 -8.47 10.92
C LEU A 139 -4.91 -8.29 10.50
N TRP A 140 -4.26 -9.35 10.07
CA TRP A 140 -2.92 -9.33 9.53
C TRP A 140 -2.98 -9.27 8.00
N ALA A 141 -2.56 -8.17 7.41
CA ALA A 141 -2.37 -8.06 5.96
C ALA A 141 -0.87 -8.08 5.65
N ASN A 142 -0.36 -9.22 5.20
CA ASN A 142 0.98 -9.29 4.63
C ASN A 142 0.90 -8.96 3.14
N TYR A 143 1.52 -7.85 2.72
CA TYR A 143 1.72 -7.52 1.32
C TYR A 143 3.02 -8.15 0.83
N ASP A 144 2.92 -9.33 0.22
CA ASP A 144 3.88 -9.81 -0.76
C ASP A 144 3.40 -9.31 -2.14
N GLU A 145 4.30 -8.87 -3.00
CA GLU A 145 4.00 -8.36 -4.35
C GLU A 145 3.19 -9.34 -5.22
N ASN A 146 2.99 -10.57 -4.77
CA ASN A 146 2.33 -11.64 -5.51
C ASN A 146 1.11 -12.28 -4.83
N ALA A 147 0.74 -11.92 -3.61
CA ALA A 147 -0.44 -12.50 -2.98
C ALA A 147 -1.06 -11.62 -1.89
N LEU A 148 -2.31 -11.23 -2.09
CA LEU A 148 -3.18 -10.73 -1.03
C LEU A 148 -3.73 -11.95 -0.27
N VAL A 149 -3.17 -12.29 0.88
CA VAL A 149 -3.73 -13.32 1.76
C VAL A 149 -4.32 -12.63 2.98
N ILE A 150 -5.64 -12.56 3.04
CA ILE A 150 -6.39 -12.06 4.18
C ILE A 150 -6.67 -13.26 5.09
N TYR A 151 -6.10 -13.26 6.29
CA TYR A 151 -6.44 -14.25 7.32
C TYR A 151 -7.41 -13.62 8.31
N HIS A 152 -8.61 -14.16 8.39
CA HIS A 152 -9.52 -13.89 9.49
C HIS A 152 -9.27 -14.93 10.58
N SER A 153 -8.79 -14.49 11.73
CA SER A 153 -8.70 -15.35 12.91
C SER A 153 -9.98 -15.22 13.73
N SER A 154 -11.08 -15.85 13.27
CA SER A 154 -12.22 -16.14 14.10
C SER A 154 -12.75 -17.52 13.73
N GLU A 155 -12.16 -18.58 14.31
CA GLU A 155 -12.83 -19.87 14.36
C GLU A 155 -13.86 -19.84 15.50
N LYS A 156 -15.09 -19.40 15.20
CA LYS A 156 -16.25 -19.96 15.90
C LYS A 156 -16.70 -21.18 15.12
N GLU A 157 -16.48 -22.36 15.69
CA GLU A 157 -17.07 -23.61 15.22
C GLU A 157 -18.59 -23.46 15.09
N SER A 158 -19.08 -23.39 13.86
CA SER A 158 -20.44 -23.82 13.54
C SER A 158 -20.36 -24.62 12.23
N GLY A 159 -20.74 -25.89 12.33
CA GLY A 159 -20.58 -26.94 11.32
C GLY A 159 -20.94 -26.53 9.90
N GLY A 160 -19.98 -26.66 9.01
CA GLY A 160 -20.13 -26.54 7.56
C GLY A 160 -18.90 -27.11 6.87
N ASN A 161 -19.10 -28.21 6.21
CA ASN A 161 -18.31 -28.98 5.26
C ASN A 161 -16.91 -28.44 4.95
N LYS A 162 -15.87 -29.08 5.47
CA LYS A 162 -14.48 -28.91 5.04
C LYS A 162 -14.34 -29.42 3.59
N MET A 163 -14.27 -28.53 2.63
CA MET A 163 -13.77 -28.87 1.31
C MET A 163 -12.30 -29.25 1.38
N ASN A 164 -11.94 -30.36 0.80
CA ASN A 164 -10.61 -30.92 0.83
C ASN A 164 -9.68 -30.10 -0.07
N LYS A 165 -8.42 -29.93 0.32
CA LYS A 165 -7.40 -29.14 -0.38
C LYS A 165 -7.21 -29.55 -1.85
N GLU A 166 -7.47 -30.84 -2.14
CA GLU A 166 -7.41 -31.41 -3.50
C GLU A 166 -8.53 -30.90 -4.45
N GLU A 167 -9.70 -30.54 -3.91
CA GLU A 167 -10.81 -29.98 -4.73
C GLU A 167 -10.58 -28.52 -5.08
N LEU A 168 -9.85 -27.76 -4.24
CA LEU A 168 -9.50 -26.36 -4.50
C LEU A 168 -8.45 -26.21 -5.60
N ASP A 169 -7.47 -27.13 -5.67
CA ASP A 169 -6.43 -27.12 -6.67
C ASP A 169 -6.96 -27.54 -8.04
N GLN A 170 -7.93 -28.45 -8.11
CA GLN A 170 -8.58 -28.84 -9.38
C GLN A 170 -9.46 -27.72 -9.98
N GLN A 171 -10.06 -26.84 -9.15
CA GLN A 171 -10.83 -25.71 -9.65
C GLN A 171 -9.93 -24.56 -10.16
N LYS A 172 -8.71 -24.41 -9.64
CA LYS A 172 -7.74 -23.41 -10.12
C LYS A 172 -7.15 -23.77 -11.48
N GLU A 173 -6.83 -25.02 -11.72
CA GLU A 173 -6.27 -25.45 -13.01
C GLU A 173 -7.27 -25.31 -14.16
N ASN A 174 -8.57 -25.53 -13.91
CA ASN A 174 -9.61 -25.43 -14.96
C ASN A 174 -10.06 -23.98 -15.26
N GLY A 175 -9.86 -23.03 -14.35
CA GLY A 175 -10.22 -21.60 -14.54
C GLY A 175 -9.19 -20.84 -15.38
N ASP A 176 -7.91 -21.08 -15.15
CA ASP A 176 -6.81 -20.30 -15.76
C ASP A 176 -6.59 -20.64 -17.24
N ASP A 177 -6.85 -21.89 -17.65
CA ASP A 177 -6.72 -22.34 -19.04
C ASP A 177 -7.83 -21.80 -19.95
N ASN A 178 -9.05 -21.59 -19.44
CA ASN A 178 -10.15 -21.03 -20.22
C ASN A 178 -9.99 -19.52 -20.46
N GLU A 179 -9.55 -18.78 -19.45
CA GLU A 179 -9.33 -17.33 -19.58
C GLU A 179 -8.15 -16.99 -20.50
N LYS A 180 -7.08 -17.77 -20.46
CA LYS A 180 -5.94 -17.65 -21.40
C LYS A 180 -6.33 -17.98 -22.84
N LYS A 181 -7.16 -19.00 -23.07
CA LYS A 181 -7.65 -19.37 -24.40
C LYS A 181 -8.59 -18.31 -24.98
N GLU A 182 -9.43 -17.68 -24.14
CA GLU A 182 -10.36 -16.63 -24.60
C GLU A 182 -9.62 -15.32 -24.92
N LYS A 183 -8.64 -14.91 -24.12
CA LYS A 183 -7.76 -13.76 -24.38
C LYS A 183 -6.93 -13.94 -25.66
N LYS A 184 -6.45 -15.16 -25.92
CA LYS A 184 -5.70 -15.49 -27.15
C LYS A 184 -6.58 -15.41 -28.38
N ARG A 185 -7.80 -15.97 -28.34
CA ARG A 185 -8.78 -15.89 -29.45
C ARG A 185 -9.24 -14.45 -29.76
N LYS A 186 -9.43 -13.59 -28.74
CA LYS A 186 -9.76 -12.17 -28.94
C LYS A 186 -8.60 -11.41 -29.60
N LYS A 187 -7.35 -11.73 -29.24
CA LYS A 187 -6.16 -11.11 -29.84
C LYS A 187 -5.95 -11.53 -31.30
N GLU A 188 -6.18 -12.80 -31.61
CA GLU A 188 -6.09 -13.33 -32.98
C GLU A 188 -7.17 -12.75 -33.90
N LYS A 189 -8.42 -12.59 -33.42
CA LYS A 189 -9.49 -11.93 -34.17
C LYS A 189 -9.17 -10.46 -34.49
N ASN A 190 -8.67 -9.71 -33.50
CA ASN A 190 -8.34 -8.31 -33.70
C ASN A 190 -7.19 -8.13 -34.73
N ILE A 191 -6.20 -9.01 -34.73
CA ILE A 191 -5.11 -9.01 -35.71
C ILE A 191 -5.63 -9.31 -37.12
N GLN A 192 -6.58 -10.24 -37.24
CA GLN A 192 -7.15 -10.60 -38.54
C GLN A 192 -8.04 -9.48 -39.11
N GLU A 193 -8.78 -8.76 -38.28
CA GLU A 193 -9.57 -7.61 -38.70
C GLU A 193 -8.67 -6.47 -39.21
N VAL A 194 -7.60 -6.13 -38.48
CA VAL A 194 -6.63 -5.11 -38.90
C VAL A 194 -5.91 -5.51 -40.21
N PHE A 195 -5.60 -6.81 -40.39
CA PHE A 195 -4.95 -7.28 -41.60
C PHE A 195 -5.88 -7.21 -42.83
N ASN A 196 -7.17 -7.48 -42.64
CA ASN A 196 -8.14 -7.39 -43.73
C ASN A 196 -8.38 -5.92 -44.14
N GLU A 197 -8.42 -4.98 -43.18
CA GLU A 197 -8.53 -3.54 -43.49
C GLU A 197 -7.33 -3.00 -44.28
N LEU A 198 -6.13 -3.53 -44.06
CA LEU A 198 -4.92 -3.10 -44.76
C LEU A 198 -4.74 -3.73 -46.16
N THR A 199 -5.56 -4.72 -46.51
CA THR A 199 -5.48 -5.39 -47.83
C THR A 199 -6.60 -5.00 -48.79
N GLU A 200 -7.55 -4.14 -48.39
CA GLU A 200 -8.64 -3.62 -49.21
C GLU A 200 -8.39 -2.19 -49.78
N GLU A 201 -7.18 -1.62 -49.55
CA GLU A 201 -6.68 -0.41 -50.23
C GLU A 201 -5.67 -0.79 -51.33
#